data_35e838202c3fc0f1c779f2304b3c9c0e
#
_entry.id   35e838202c3fc0f1c779f2304b3c9c0e
#
_cell.length_a   1.000
_cell.length_b   1.000
_cell.length_c   1.000
_cell.angle_alpha   90.00
_cell.angle_beta   90.00
_cell.angle_gamma   90.00
#
_symmetry.space_group_name_H-M   'P 1'
#
loop_
_entity.id
_entity.type
_entity.pdbx_description
1 polymer ?
#
loop_
_entity_poly.entity_id
_entity_poly.type
_entity_poly.pdbx_seq_one_letter_code
_entity_poly.pdbx_strand_id
1 'polypeptide(L)'
;MIDTFPDYGELYGYSPFREVQLFIDDTLAGVAWPFPIIFTGGVVPGLWRPIVGIDAFDLKEDEIDITPWLPLLCDGNAHNFTIKISGLNDTGNGTATLSEITDSYWLVTGKVFIWLDQAGHVTTGTTSSKAQPAPSLQVTSSVGTTNRSNSSLHYEVTAQRSLSFQSTINTSRGKKRASWKQSLSFTSTGDYTDYGNVEVNNQQTTGTDVSSSGYAKHFSYPIFANTTEIETSDTLTLFATVNRGQDVQTLGQPVFPTGLEAFAAANAVHSLLPSFEGASLSTTQDGTATYVANTTSNAAISFGTTEQDMTFSGLKSTGLGINAQGFPSVNAGSELFHRHATASNGTVIEDEETLVNARIGHHHGPAGNAASFALDATPGRGKQGVKGMQQQIPGR
;
A
#
# COMPACT_ATOMS: atom_id res chain seq x y z
N MET A 1 -6.98 17.12 -13.79
CA MET A 1 -7.93 16.07 -14.24
C MET A 1 -9.39 16.54 -14.14
N ILE A 2 -9.84 17.06 -13.01
CA ILE A 2 -11.21 17.60 -12.81
C ILE A 2 -11.60 18.61 -13.91
N ASP A 3 -10.67 19.53 -14.22
CA ASP A 3 -10.90 20.55 -15.26
C ASP A 3 -10.77 19.99 -16.69
N THR A 4 -10.26 18.78 -16.87
CA THR A 4 -10.08 18.18 -18.19
C THR A 4 -11.37 17.58 -18.71
N PHE A 5 -12.09 16.89 -17.84
CA PHE A 5 -13.37 16.25 -18.16
C PHE A 5 -14.42 16.67 -17.12
N PRO A 6 -15.09 17.84 -17.32
CA PRO A 6 -15.97 18.44 -16.32
C PRO A 6 -17.20 17.57 -15.96
N ASP A 7 -17.61 16.67 -16.86
CA ASP A 7 -18.73 15.75 -16.63
C ASP A 7 -18.38 14.57 -15.71
N TYR A 8 -17.12 14.45 -15.30
CA TYR A 8 -16.60 13.30 -14.56
C TYR A 8 -16.75 13.41 -13.03
N GLY A 9 -17.18 14.56 -12.50
CA GLY A 9 -17.30 14.79 -11.06
C GLY A 9 -15.95 15.05 -10.35
N GLU A 10 -16.01 15.20 -9.03
CA GLU A 10 -14.83 15.47 -8.21
C GLU A 10 -13.95 14.24 -8.01
N LEU A 11 -12.65 14.40 -8.19
CA LEU A 11 -11.64 13.44 -7.79
C LEU A 11 -11.10 13.84 -6.41
N TYR A 12 -11.33 13.01 -5.41
CA TYR A 12 -10.86 13.27 -4.06
C TYR A 12 -9.34 13.32 -3.99
N GLY A 13 -8.83 14.32 -3.26
CA GLY A 13 -7.42 14.45 -2.93
C GLY A 13 -6.47 14.77 -4.09
N TYR A 14 -6.97 15.10 -5.25
CA TYR A 14 -6.27 15.65 -6.42
C TYR A 14 -5.12 14.82 -7.02
N SER A 15 -4.64 13.78 -6.34
CA SER A 15 -3.57 12.91 -6.83
C SER A 15 -3.63 11.54 -6.16
N PRO A 16 -3.04 10.48 -6.77
CA PRO A 16 -2.90 9.17 -6.15
C PRO A 16 -1.79 9.11 -5.08
N PHE A 17 -0.90 10.09 -5.01
CA PHE A 17 0.23 10.12 -4.08
C PHE A 17 -0.20 10.51 -2.67
N ARG A 18 0.29 9.77 -1.68
CA ARG A 18 0.14 10.09 -0.26
C ARG A 18 1.44 9.83 0.49
N GLU A 19 1.79 10.75 1.38
CA GLU A 19 2.89 10.62 2.31
C GLU A 19 2.39 10.81 3.73
N VAL A 20 2.58 9.82 4.58
CA VAL A 20 2.39 9.90 6.03
C VAL A 20 3.71 10.34 6.64
N GLN A 21 3.70 11.42 7.38
CA GLN A 21 4.88 12.05 7.98
C GLN A 21 4.80 11.93 9.51
N LEU A 22 5.87 11.45 10.13
CA LEU A 22 6.04 11.49 11.58
C LEU A 22 6.98 12.64 11.95
N PHE A 23 6.54 13.51 12.84
CA PHE A 23 7.35 14.57 13.42
C PHE A 23 7.56 14.31 14.92
N ILE A 24 8.74 14.66 15.40
CA ILE A 24 9.09 14.75 16.82
C ILE A 24 9.54 16.19 17.08
N ASP A 25 8.84 16.91 17.95
CA ASP A 25 9.06 18.33 18.23
C ASP A 25 9.23 19.16 16.94
N ASP A 26 8.24 19.07 16.06
CA ASP A 26 8.18 19.75 14.76
C ASP A 26 9.30 19.39 13.76
N THR A 27 10.15 18.43 14.10
CA THR A 27 11.21 17.94 13.20
C THR A 27 10.80 16.60 12.59
N LEU A 28 10.86 16.47 11.27
CA LEU A 28 10.53 15.23 10.57
C LEU A 28 11.42 14.08 11.07
N ALA A 29 10.82 12.98 11.50
CA ALA A 29 11.50 11.80 12.01
C ALA A 29 11.48 10.60 11.06
N GLY A 30 10.55 10.58 10.13
CA GLY A 30 10.42 9.54 9.12
C GLY A 30 9.12 9.70 8.35
N VAL A 31 8.96 8.90 7.32
CA VAL A 31 7.75 8.90 6.49
C VAL A 31 7.32 7.46 6.17
N ALA A 32 6.04 7.30 5.80
CA ALA A 32 5.55 6.07 5.19
C ALA A 32 4.80 6.42 3.89
N TRP A 33 4.98 5.58 2.87
CA TRP A 33 4.17 5.60 1.66
C TRP A 33 3.31 4.34 1.69
N PRO A 34 2.04 4.47 2.09
CA PRO A 34 1.20 3.34 2.45
C PRO A 34 0.87 2.45 1.25
N PHE A 35 0.60 1.18 1.53
CA PHE A 35 0.04 0.27 0.55
C PHE A 35 -1.29 0.81 0.03
N PRO A 36 -1.48 0.87 -1.30
CA PRO A 36 -2.70 1.42 -1.89
C PRO A 36 -3.85 0.40 -1.80
N ILE A 37 -4.66 0.49 -0.75
CA ILE A 37 -5.79 -0.40 -0.53
C ILE A 37 -6.94 -0.06 -1.47
N ILE A 38 -7.54 -1.10 -2.06
CA ILE A 38 -8.82 -1.00 -2.76
C ILE A 38 -9.85 -1.78 -1.93
N PHE A 39 -10.79 -1.07 -1.33
CA PHE A 39 -11.84 -1.70 -0.54
C PHE A 39 -12.89 -2.40 -1.41
N THR A 40 -13.65 -3.30 -0.79
CA THR A 40 -14.77 -3.99 -1.44
C THR A 40 -15.74 -2.99 -2.06
N GLY A 41 -15.97 -3.12 -3.36
CA GLY A 41 -16.77 -2.17 -4.13
C GLY A 41 -15.98 -1.11 -4.89
N GLY A 42 -14.68 -0.92 -4.60
CA GLY A 42 -13.82 -0.03 -5.36
C GLY A 42 -13.56 -0.55 -6.78
N VAL A 43 -13.42 0.35 -7.75
CA VAL A 43 -13.36 0.08 -9.18
C VAL A 43 -14.67 -0.57 -9.65
N VAL A 44 -14.82 -1.88 -9.51
CA VAL A 44 -16.08 -2.61 -9.76
C VAL A 44 -16.30 -3.66 -8.65
N PRO A 45 -17.49 -3.70 -8.02
CA PRO A 45 -17.75 -4.61 -6.90
C PRO A 45 -17.51 -6.09 -7.18
N GLY A 46 -17.72 -6.55 -8.41
CA GLY A 46 -17.52 -7.94 -8.82
C GLY A 46 -16.09 -8.45 -8.71
N LEU A 47 -15.10 -7.53 -8.66
CA LEU A 47 -13.68 -7.87 -8.45
C LEU A 47 -13.38 -8.42 -7.04
N TRP A 48 -14.26 -8.16 -6.04
CA TRP A 48 -13.96 -8.36 -4.63
C TRP A 48 -14.91 -9.35 -3.95
N ARG A 49 -15.44 -10.31 -4.71
CA ARG A 49 -16.42 -11.27 -4.22
C ARG A 49 -16.16 -12.67 -4.78
N PRO A 50 -15.90 -13.66 -3.92
CA PRO A 50 -15.72 -13.62 -2.47
C PRO A 50 -14.28 -13.30 -2.03
N ILE A 51 -13.31 -13.22 -2.97
CA ILE A 51 -11.93 -12.87 -2.66
C ILE A 51 -11.86 -11.36 -2.52
N VAL A 52 -11.50 -10.89 -1.33
CA VAL A 52 -11.37 -9.45 -1.03
C VAL A 52 -10.02 -8.90 -1.51
N GLY A 53 -9.90 -7.57 -1.58
CA GLY A 53 -8.66 -6.90 -1.94
C GLY A 53 -7.55 -7.17 -0.92
N ILE A 54 -6.30 -7.22 -1.39
CA ILE A 54 -5.11 -7.37 -0.53
C ILE A 54 -5.16 -6.30 0.57
N ASP A 55 -4.92 -6.72 1.82
CA ASP A 55 -4.89 -5.88 3.04
C ASP A 55 -6.18 -5.05 3.29
N ALA A 56 -7.31 -5.40 2.66
CA ALA A 56 -8.56 -4.65 2.85
C ALA A 56 -9.09 -4.70 4.29
N PHE A 57 -8.76 -5.74 5.06
CA PHE A 57 -9.22 -5.95 6.43
C PHE A 57 -8.10 -6.18 7.44
N ASP A 58 -6.88 -6.44 7.00
CA ASP A 58 -5.75 -6.87 7.81
C ASP A 58 -4.46 -6.09 7.53
N LEU A 59 -4.59 -4.83 7.11
CA LEU A 59 -3.47 -3.93 6.85
C LEU A 59 -2.53 -3.86 8.06
N LYS A 60 -1.26 -4.16 7.81
CA LYS A 60 -0.19 -3.98 8.79
C LYS A 60 0.13 -2.50 8.98
N GLU A 61 0.46 -2.14 10.22
CA GLU A 61 0.96 -0.80 10.54
C GLU A 61 2.36 -0.59 9.93
N ASP A 62 2.64 0.63 9.47
CA ASP A 62 3.98 1.03 9.05
C ASP A 62 4.85 1.36 10.28
N GLU A 63 6.13 0.97 10.22
CA GLU A 63 7.10 1.14 11.30
C GLU A 63 8.15 2.18 10.94
N ILE A 64 8.47 3.07 11.89
CA ILE A 64 9.55 4.05 11.78
C ILE A 64 10.46 3.89 13.02
N ASP A 65 11.74 3.57 12.80
CA ASP A 65 12.69 3.47 13.91
C ASP A 65 13.15 4.84 14.36
N ILE A 66 12.68 5.24 15.55
CA ILE A 66 13.03 6.49 16.20
C ILE A 66 14.23 6.39 17.16
N THR A 67 14.95 5.27 17.17
CA THR A 67 16.17 5.10 17.99
C THR A 67 17.20 6.23 17.80
N PRO A 68 17.42 6.79 16.59
CA PRO A 68 18.29 7.94 16.41
C PRO A 68 17.86 9.21 17.15
N TRP A 69 16.62 9.26 17.65
CA TRP A 69 16.04 10.38 18.37
C TRP A 69 16.19 10.29 19.89
N LEU A 70 16.72 9.15 20.42
CA LEU A 70 16.92 8.94 21.86
C LEU A 70 17.73 10.06 22.54
N PRO A 71 18.76 10.69 21.92
CA PRO A 71 19.43 11.82 22.55
C PRO A 71 18.53 13.00 22.88
N LEU A 72 17.44 13.20 22.12
CA LEU A 72 16.39 14.18 22.38
C LEU A 72 15.38 13.60 23.38
N LEU A 73 14.80 12.46 23.07
CA LEU A 73 13.69 11.85 23.81
C LEU A 73 14.04 11.46 25.27
N CYS A 74 15.32 11.38 25.62
CA CYS A 74 15.79 11.06 26.98
C CYS A 74 16.33 12.27 27.73
N ASP A 75 15.99 13.49 27.36
CA ASP A 75 16.43 14.74 28.01
C ASP A 75 15.65 15.10 29.28
N GLY A 76 14.60 14.34 29.60
CA GLY A 76 13.75 14.53 30.77
C GLY A 76 12.58 15.50 30.56
N ASN A 77 12.38 15.99 29.34
CA ASN A 77 11.26 16.85 28.97
C ASN A 77 10.11 16.06 28.33
N ALA A 78 8.97 16.69 28.16
CA ALA A 78 7.87 16.17 27.34
C ALA A 78 8.14 16.47 25.85
N HIS A 79 7.81 15.52 24.98
CA HIS A 79 8.01 15.60 23.53
C HIS A 79 6.68 15.40 22.80
N ASN A 80 6.51 16.13 21.69
CA ASN A 80 5.32 16.04 20.85
C ASN A 80 5.58 15.10 19.66
N PHE A 81 4.68 14.12 19.47
CA PHE A 81 4.64 13.29 18.27
C PHE A 81 3.47 13.73 17.42
N THR A 82 3.74 14.13 16.19
CA THR A 82 2.71 14.59 15.25
C THR A 82 2.72 13.71 14.01
N ILE A 83 1.55 13.22 13.63
CA ILE A 83 1.35 12.52 12.35
C ILE A 83 0.64 13.49 11.42
N LYS A 84 1.20 13.69 10.23
CA LYS A 84 0.64 14.54 9.18
C LYS A 84 0.52 13.72 7.88
N ILE A 85 -0.61 13.87 7.19
CA ILE A 85 -0.81 13.28 5.86
C ILE A 85 -0.68 14.39 4.82
N SER A 86 0.08 14.12 3.77
CA SER A 86 0.26 15.03 2.66
C SER A 86 -0.08 14.35 1.33
N GLY A 87 -0.78 15.08 0.49
CA GLY A 87 -0.95 14.79 -0.92
C GLY A 87 0.04 15.62 -1.75
N LEU A 88 -0.31 15.83 -3.01
CA LEU A 88 0.52 16.52 -3.98
C LEU A 88 -0.29 17.67 -4.59
N ASN A 89 0.36 18.82 -4.77
CA ASN A 89 -0.16 19.97 -5.51
C ASN A 89 0.71 20.21 -6.74
N ASP A 90 0.13 20.08 -7.93
CA ASP A 90 0.77 20.40 -9.20
C ASP A 90 0.98 21.91 -9.32
N THR A 91 2.20 22.33 -9.62
CA THR A 91 2.55 23.75 -9.83
C THR A 91 2.35 24.22 -11.27
N GLY A 92 1.97 23.32 -12.18
CA GLY A 92 1.70 23.60 -13.60
C GLY A 92 2.94 23.77 -14.46
N ASN A 93 4.13 23.51 -13.93
CA ASN A 93 5.42 23.69 -14.63
C ASN A 93 6.29 22.41 -14.65
N GLY A 94 5.68 21.25 -14.56
CA GLY A 94 6.37 19.96 -14.52
C GLY A 94 6.87 19.54 -13.14
N THR A 95 6.61 20.34 -12.12
CA THR A 95 6.95 20.03 -10.72
C THR A 95 5.74 20.06 -9.83
N ALA A 96 5.88 19.52 -8.62
CA ALA A 96 4.83 19.55 -7.61
C ALA A 96 5.41 19.82 -6.22
N THR A 97 4.53 20.16 -5.28
CA THR A 97 4.84 20.33 -3.87
C THR A 97 3.95 19.45 -3.01
N LEU A 98 4.38 19.15 -1.79
CA LEU A 98 3.51 18.51 -0.82
C LEU A 98 2.35 19.45 -0.48
N SER A 99 1.16 18.89 -0.35
CA SER A 99 -0.08 19.59 -0.06
C SER A 99 -0.79 18.96 1.13
N GLU A 100 -1.50 19.76 1.90
CA GLU A 100 -2.40 19.28 2.97
C GLU A 100 -3.76 18.83 2.43
N ILE A 101 -4.00 18.97 1.12
CA ILE A 101 -5.25 18.56 0.48
C ILE A 101 -5.20 17.07 0.21
N THR A 102 -5.98 16.30 0.98
CA THR A 102 -6.04 14.83 0.90
C THR A 102 -7.47 14.29 0.87
N ASP A 103 -8.46 15.12 0.57
CA ASP A 103 -9.88 14.98 0.82
C ASP A 103 -10.29 15.54 2.18
N SER A 104 -11.40 15.11 2.76
CA SER A 104 -11.92 15.71 3.99
C SER A 104 -11.04 15.43 5.21
N TYR A 105 -10.65 14.19 5.46
CA TYR A 105 -9.76 13.78 6.56
C TYR A 105 -9.30 12.33 6.45
N TRP A 106 -8.20 12.01 7.13
CA TRP A 106 -7.73 10.64 7.37
C TRP A 106 -7.76 10.37 8.87
N LEU A 107 -8.35 9.22 9.27
CA LEU A 107 -8.25 8.73 10.64
C LEU A 107 -6.93 7.99 10.78
N VAL A 108 -6.05 8.51 11.62
CA VAL A 108 -4.73 7.92 11.88
C VAL A 108 -4.51 7.74 13.35
N THR A 109 -3.78 6.70 13.73
CA THR A 109 -3.31 6.45 15.08
C THR A 109 -1.83 6.13 15.05
N GLY A 110 -1.14 6.34 16.17
CA GLY A 110 0.25 5.96 16.33
C GLY A 110 0.46 5.26 17.67
N LYS A 111 1.38 4.30 17.70
CA LYS A 111 1.86 3.63 18.90
C LYS A 111 3.35 3.83 19.01
N VAL A 112 3.85 4.13 20.20
CA VAL A 112 5.28 4.24 20.47
C VAL A 112 5.70 3.05 21.31
N PHE A 113 6.63 2.25 20.78
CA PHE A 113 7.21 1.12 21.49
C PHE A 113 8.57 1.53 22.00
N ILE A 114 8.83 1.28 23.29
CA ILE A 114 10.09 1.60 23.94
C ILE A 114 10.62 0.39 24.69
N TRP A 115 11.94 0.22 24.65
CA TRP A 115 12.65 -0.73 25.48
C TRP A 115 13.44 0.04 26.52
N LEU A 116 13.11 -0.19 27.79
CA LEU A 116 13.78 0.48 28.89
C LEU A 116 15.22 -0.03 29.05
N ASP A 117 16.13 0.89 29.34
CA ASP A 117 17.49 0.54 29.74
C ASP A 117 17.52 -0.05 31.17
N GLN A 118 18.68 -0.48 31.64
CA GLN A 118 18.83 -1.01 32.96
C GLN A 118 18.36 0.01 34.03
N ALA A 119 17.68 -0.46 35.05
CA ALA A 119 17.19 0.38 36.15
C ALA A 119 18.29 1.26 36.72
N GLY A 120 18.00 2.55 36.89
CA GLY A 120 18.96 3.54 37.38
C GLY A 120 19.92 4.12 36.34
N HIS A 121 19.88 3.65 35.09
CA HIS A 121 20.65 4.22 34.00
C HIS A 121 19.77 5.09 33.10
N VAL A 122 20.21 6.31 32.83
CA VAL A 122 19.55 7.21 31.83
C VAL A 122 20.32 7.12 30.54
N THR A 123 19.63 6.74 29.48
CA THR A 123 20.19 6.76 28.12
C THR A 123 20.45 8.21 27.72
N THR A 124 21.64 8.48 27.23
CA THR A 124 22.08 9.80 26.75
C THR A 124 22.66 9.68 25.36
N GLY A 125 23.02 10.80 24.73
CA GLY A 125 23.66 10.73 23.44
C GLY A 125 23.84 12.07 22.76
N THR A 126 24.26 12.00 21.48
CA THR A 126 24.41 13.17 20.61
C THR A 126 23.90 12.85 19.23
N THR A 127 23.08 13.73 18.67
CA THR A 127 22.66 13.65 17.28
C THR A 127 23.83 14.00 16.38
N SER A 128 24.20 13.08 15.47
CA SER A 128 25.34 13.25 14.57
C SER A 128 24.95 13.93 13.25
N SER A 129 23.83 13.51 12.66
CA SER A 129 23.32 14.11 11.40
C SER A 129 21.85 13.81 11.20
N LYS A 130 21.19 14.75 10.51
CA LYS A 130 19.83 14.60 10.01
C LYS A 130 19.80 15.07 8.56
N ALA A 131 19.57 14.18 7.61
CA ALA A 131 19.33 14.50 6.22
C ALA A 131 17.87 14.20 5.89
N GLN A 132 17.09 15.24 5.69
CA GLN A 132 15.64 15.17 5.50
C GLN A 132 15.19 16.13 4.39
N PRO A 133 15.72 15.95 3.15
CA PRO A 133 15.32 16.80 2.04
C PRO A 133 13.82 16.63 1.77
N ALA A 134 13.21 17.66 1.19
CA ALA A 134 11.88 17.52 0.61
C ALA A 134 11.90 16.42 -0.47
N PRO A 135 10.77 15.75 -0.73
CA PRO A 135 10.69 14.80 -1.83
C PRO A 135 10.88 15.54 -3.16
N SER A 136 11.52 14.88 -4.13
CA SER A 136 11.49 15.32 -5.52
C SER A 136 10.13 14.90 -6.10
N LEU A 137 9.33 15.86 -6.52
CA LEU A 137 7.97 15.64 -7.04
C LEU A 137 7.89 16.22 -8.44
N GLN A 138 7.44 15.42 -9.40
CA GLN A 138 7.22 15.84 -10.79
C GLN A 138 5.83 15.43 -11.22
N VAL A 139 5.17 16.30 -11.98
CA VAL A 139 3.88 16.06 -12.61
C VAL A 139 3.96 16.58 -14.03
N THR A 140 3.66 15.73 -14.98
CA THR A 140 3.49 16.12 -16.39
C THR A 140 2.14 15.67 -16.89
N SER A 141 1.52 16.44 -17.76
CA SER A 141 0.26 16.05 -18.38
C SER A 141 0.13 16.63 -19.78
N SER A 142 -0.65 15.97 -20.60
CA SER A 142 -1.05 16.45 -21.94
C SER A 142 -2.50 16.14 -22.20
N VAL A 143 -3.20 17.07 -22.84
CA VAL A 143 -4.62 16.98 -23.17
C VAL A 143 -4.78 16.97 -24.67
N GLY A 144 -5.47 15.95 -25.19
CA GLY A 144 -5.92 15.90 -26.59
C GLY A 144 -7.33 16.47 -26.73
N THR A 145 -7.61 17.08 -27.86
CA THR A 145 -8.93 17.69 -28.16
C THR A 145 -9.52 17.16 -29.46
N THR A 146 -10.80 16.91 -29.43
CA THR A 146 -11.59 16.54 -30.61
C THR A 146 -12.84 17.44 -30.68
N ASN A 147 -13.10 18.07 -31.81
CA ASN A 147 -14.25 18.98 -32.00
C ASN A 147 -14.32 20.09 -30.92
N ARG A 148 -13.20 20.62 -30.48
CA ARG A 148 -13.06 21.66 -29.44
C ARG A 148 -13.40 21.20 -28.01
N SER A 149 -13.58 19.90 -27.78
CA SER A 149 -13.75 19.33 -26.46
C SER A 149 -12.52 18.47 -26.08
N ASN A 150 -12.16 18.44 -24.83
CA ASN A 150 -11.11 17.56 -24.34
C ASN A 150 -11.56 16.10 -24.50
N SER A 151 -10.79 15.34 -25.28
CA SER A 151 -11.13 13.95 -25.61
C SER A 151 -10.17 12.94 -25.00
N SER A 152 -8.98 13.38 -24.59
CA SER A 152 -8.00 12.52 -23.92
C SER A 152 -7.16 13.30 -22.93
N LEU A 153 -6.62 12.58 -21.94
CA LEU A 153 -5.63 13.08 -20.98
C LEU A 153 -4.59 11.98 -20.77
N HIS A 154 -3.33 12.35 -20.91
CA HIS A 154 -2.23 11.57 -20.39
C HIS A 154 -1.59 12.33 -19.23
N TYR A 155 -1.24 11.63 -18.12
CA TYR A 155 -0.46 12.20 -17.05
C TYR A 155 0.59 11.22 -16.52
N GLU A 156 1.66 11.79 -15.98
CA GLU A 156 2.67 11.08 -15.23
C GLU A 156 2.99 11.84 -13.93
N VAL A 157 3.00 11.12 -12.82
CA VAL A 157 3.39 11.60 -11.49
C VAL A 157 4.56 10.76 -11.01
N THR A 158 5.66 11.42 -10.62
CA THR A 158 6.78 10.74 -9.97
C THR A 158 7.13 11.42 -8.65
N ALA A 159 7.48 10.59 -7.67
CA ALA A 159 8.00 11.06 -6.39
C ALA A 159 9.21 10.23 -5.97
N GLN A 160 10.22 10.88 -5.43
CA GLN A 160 11.40 10.23 -4.85
C GLN A 160 11.75 10.90 -3.53
N ARG A 161 12.12 10.11 -2.54
CA ARG A 161 12.53 10.60 -1.24
C ARG A 161 13.65 9.77 -0.64
N SER A 162 14.64 10.43 -0.04
CA SER A 162 15.70 9.79 0.73
C SER A 162 15.86 10.51 2.06
N LEU A 163 15.80 9.76 3.15
CA LEU A 163 15.97 10.28 4.50
C LEU A 163 17.10 9.54 5.20
N SER A 164 17.85 10.23 6.07
CA SER A 164 18.88 9.60 6.90
C SER A 164 19.03 10.32 8.23
N PHE A 165 18.90 9.58 9.31
CA PHE A 165 19.05 10.03 10.69
C PHE A 165 20.15 9.24 11.36
N GLN A 166 21.06 9.90 12.07
CA GLN A 166 22.15 9.24 12.77
C GLN A 166 22.42 9.91 14.12
N SER A 167 22.69 9.10 15.11
CA SER A 167 23.09 9.54 16.43
C SER A 167 24.10 8.57 17.05
N THR A 168 24.75 9.03 18.09
CA THR A 168 25.46 8.16 19.03
C THR A 168 24.70 8.14 20.33
N ILE A 169 24.36 6.96 20.82
CA ILE A 169 23.66 6.75 22.09
C ILE A 169 24.56 6.04 23.09
N ASN A 170 24.47 6.46 24.35
CA ASN A 170 25.16 5.82 25.47
C ASN A 170 24.09 5.13 26.33
N THR A 171 24.17 3.83 26.42
CA THR A 171 23.29 2.97 27.22
C THR A 171 24.08 2.29 28.33
N SER A 172 23.39 1.61 29.26
CA SER A 172 24.03 0.76 30.24
C SER A 172 24.96 -0.30 29.63
N ARG A 173 24.72 -0.64 28.34
CA ARG A 173 25.53 -1.61 27.56
C ARG A 173 26.66 -0.95 26.77
N GLY A 174 26.89 0.36 26.98
CA GLY A 174 27.92 1.13 26.32
C GLY A 174 27.44 1.99 25.16
N LYS A 175 28.40 2.56 24.47
CA LYS A 175 28.21 3.51 23.37
C LYS A 175 27.84 2.75 22.08
N LYS A 176 26.77 3.19 21.40
CA LYS A 176 26.28 2.62 20.15
C LYS A 176 25.98 3.71 19.11
N ARG A 177 26.12 3.38 17.85
CA ARG A 177 25.60 4.19 16.76
C ARG A 177 24.17 3.76 16.48
N ALA A 178 23.26 4.73 16.38
CA ALA A 178 21.89 4.54 15.92
C ALA A 178 21.70 5.22 14.58
N SER A 179 21.05 4.55 13.64
CA SER A 179 20.71 5.15 12.33
C SER A 179 19.40 4.60 11.79
N TRP A 180 18.65 5.46 11.12
CA TRP A 180 17.48 5.13 10.31
C TRP A 180 17.63 5.75 8.95
N LYS A 181 17.40 4.98 7.89
CA LYS A 181 17.49 5.43 6.50
C LYS A 181 16.29 4.95 5.74
N GLN A 182 15.78 5.80 4.86
CA GLN A 182 14.67 5.49 3.96
C GLN A 182 15.03 5.91 2.54
N SER A 183 14.67 5.08 1.55
CA SER A 183 14.77 5.37 0.12
C SER A 183 13.46 4.94 -0.55
N LEU A 184 12.70 5.89 -1.06
CA LEU A 184 11.32 5.69 -1.53
C LEU A 184 11.19 6.20 -2.96
N SER A 185 10.43 5.48 -3.79
CA SER A 185 10.11 5.84 -5.15
C SER A 185 8.64 5.54 -5.45
N PHE A 186 7.98 6.46 -6.13
CA PHE A 186 6.60 6.35 -6.57
C PHE A 186 6.51 6.80 -8.02
N THR A 187 5.75 6.08 -8.82
CA THR A 187 5.36 6.46 -10.18
C THR A 187 3.87 6.15 -10.37
N SER A 188 3.17 7.03 -11.07
CA SER A 188 1.80 6.80 -11.49
C SER A 188 1.58 7.43 -12.84
N THR A 189 1.07 6.65 -13.80
CA THR A 189 0.68 7.12 -15.12
C THR A 189 -0.79 6.83 -15.35
N GLY A 190 -1.47 7.73 -16.06
CA GLY A 190 -2.86 7.54 -16.47
C GLY A 190 -3.06 7.99 -17.90
N ASP A 191 -3.70 7.12 -18.67
CA ASP A 191 -4.17 7.37 -20.05
C ASP A 191 -5.69 7.31 -20.05
N TYR A 192 -6.31 8.45 -20.34
CA TYR A 192 -7.74 8.63 -20.41
C TYR A 192 -8.11 8.97 -21.85
N THR A 193 -8.98 8.20 -22.45
CA THR A 193 -9.44 8.39 -23.84
C THR A 193 -10.94 8.34 -23.92
N ASP A 194 -11.48 8.59 -25.11
CA ASP A 194 -12.94 8.64 -25.34
C ASP A 194 -13.67 9.51 -24.31
N TYR A 195 -13.19 10.77 -24.17
CA TYR A 195 -13.72 11.76 -23.23
C TYR A 195 -13.69 11.30 -21.76
N GLY A 196 -12.72 10.38 -21.42
CA GLY A 196 -12.55 9.76 -20.11
C GLY A 196 -13.36 8.48 -19.91
N ASN A 197 -14.10 7.99 -20.89
CA ASN A 197 -14.83 6.72 -20.78
C ASN A 197 -13.90 5.50 -20.75
N VAL A 198 -12.68 5.64 -21.25
CA VAL A 198 -11.64 4.60 -21.14
C VAL A 198 -10.50 5.15 -20.31
N GLU A 199 -10.17 4.45 -19.23
CA GLU A 199 -9.12 4.81 -18.28
C GLU A 199 -8.13 3.66 -18.11
N VAL A 200 -6.85 3.95 -18.31
CA VAL A 200 -5.75 3.01 -18.02
C VAL A 200 -4.82 3.66 -17.03
N ASN A 201 -4.64 3.04 -15.88
CA ASN A 201 -3.79 3.54 -14.80
C ASN A 201 -2.73 2.51 -14.44
N ASN A 202 -1.47 2.95 -14.33
CA ASN A 202 -0.37 2.17 -13.79
C ASN A 202 0.23 2.93 -12.61
N GLN A 203 0.44 2.25 -11.50
CA GLN A 203 1.08 2.82 -10.32
C GLN A 203 2.07 1.84 -9.73
N GLN A 204 3.21 2.36 -9.30
CA GLN A 204 4.25 1.60 -8.62
C GLN A 204 4.74 2.40 -7.41
N THR A 205 4.68 1.79 -6.23
CA THR A 205 5.33 2.30 -5.02
C THR A 205 6.41 1.31 -4.60
N THR A 206 7.63 1.78 -4.41
CA THR A 206 8.73 0.96 -3.89
C THR A 206 9.45 1.67 -2.77
N GLY A 207 10.00 0.91 -1.85
CA GLY A 207 10.78 1.52 -0.78
C GLY A 207 11.72 0.56 -0.08
N THR A 208 12.69 1.16 0.60
CA THR A 208 13.63 0.46 1.48
C THR A 208 13.83 1.29 2.74
N ASP A 209 13.62 0.64 3.88
CA ASP A 209 13.86 1.16 5.21
C ASP A 209 14.97 0.33 5.87
N VAL A 210 15.96 0.99 6.48
CA VAL A 210 17.10 0.31 7.10
C VAL A 210 17.46 0.96 8.43
N SER A 211 17.54 0.14 9.47
CA SER A 211 17.98 0.51 10.81
C SER A 211 19.33 -0.10 11.15
N SER A 212 20.09 0.61 11.97
CA SER A 212 21.32 0.06 12.58
C SER A 212 21.07 -1.05 13.60
N SER A 213 19.82 -1.30 13.98
CA SER A 213 19.43 -2.42 14.84
C SER A 213 19.48 -3.78 14.12
N GLY A 214 19.63 -3.77 12.80
CA GLY A 214 19.54 -4.95 11.93
C GLY A 214 18.18 -5.10 11.25
N TYR A 215 17.19 -4.28 11.59
CA TYR A 215 15.94 -4.22 10.85
C TYR A 215 16.17 -3.64 9.45
N ALA A 216 15.59 -4.28 8.44
CA ALA A 216 15.51 -3.76 7.10
C ALA A 216 14.20 -4.25 6.45
N LYS A 217 13.48 -3.33 5.79
CA LYS A 217 12.27 -3.62 5.01
C LYS A 217 12.49 -3.17 3.57
N HIS A 218 12.16 -4.03 2.62
CA HIS A 218 12.02 -3.67 1.22
C HIS A 218 10.60 -3.99 0.77
N PHE A 219 10.00 -3.11 -0.02
CA PHE A 219 8.63 -3.32 -0.49
C PHE A 219 8.42 -2.81 -1.91
N SER A 220 7.44 -3.42 -2.59
CA SER A 220 7.01 -3.10 -3.95
C SER A 220 5.51 -3.33 -4.07
N TYR A 221 4.77 -2.30 -4.51
CA TYR A 221 3.32 -2.28 -4.60
C TYR A 221 2.88 -1.86 -6.01
N PRO A 222 2.88 -2.78 -6.99
CA PRO A 222 2.36 -2.50 -8.33
C PRO A 222 0.84 -2.50 -8.36
N ILE A 223 0.25 -1.60 -9.14
CA ILE A 223 -1.16 -1.60 -9.52
C ILE A 223 -1.30 -1.25 -10.99
N PHE A 224 -2.06 -2.06 -11.70
CA PHE A 224 -2.63 -1.75 -12.99
C PHE A 224 -4.15 -1.79 -12.90
N ALA A 225 -4.82 -0.79 -13.43
CA ALA A 225 -6.28 -0.76 -13.56
C ALA A 225 -6.66 -0.25 -14.94
N ASN A 226 -7.56 -0.96 -15.60
CA ASN A 226 -8.19 -0.53 -16.84
C ASN A 226 -9.70 -0.57 -16.66
N THR A 227 -10.37 0.55 -16.92
CA THR A 227 -11.82 0.65 -16.89
C THR A 227 -12.36 1.20 -18.21
N THR A 228 -13.51 0.69 -18.62
CA THR A 228 -14.26 1.21 -19.77
C THR A 228 -15.69 1.41 -19.35
N GLU A 229 -16.19 2.62 -19.54
CA GLU A 229 -17.58 3.00 -19.29
C GLU A 229 -18.36 3.11 -20.60
N ILE A 230 -19.54 2.51 -20.63
CA ILE A 230 -20.52 2.67 -21.71
C ILE A 230 -21.82 3.11 -21.07
N GLU A 231 -22.29 4.29 -21.45
CA GLU A 231 -23.55 4.85 -20.99
C GLU A 231 -24.58 4.95 -22.14
N THR A 232 -25.79 4.53 -21.84
CA THR A 232 -26.97 4.72 -22.71
C THR A 232 -28.03 5.51 -21.94
N SER A 233 -29.20 5.77 -22.56
CA SER A 233 -30.31 6.43 -21.85
C SER A 233 -30.75 5.71 -20.58
N ASP A 234 -30.62 4.38 -20.54
CA ASP A 234 -31.23 3.56 -19.49
C ASP A 234 -30.20 2.71 -18.71
N THR A 235 -28.96 2.62 -19.19
CA THR A 235 -27.94 1.76 -18.58
C THR A 235 -26.59 2.43 -18.49
N LEU A 236 -25.90 2.17 -17.38
CA LEU A 236 -24.46 2.41 -17.21
C LEU A 236 -23.78 1.04 -17.10
N THR A 237 -22.81 0.78 -17.98
CA THR A 237 -22.01 -0.44 -17.94
C THR A 237 -20.55 -0.07 -17.71
N LEU A 238 -19.91 -0.71 -16.73
CA LEU A 238 -18.47 -0.60 -16.47
C LEU A 238 -17.83 -1.96 -16.67
N PHE A 239 -16.76 -1.97 -17.44
CA PHE A 239 -15.84 -3.09 -17.55
C PHE A 239 -14.55 -2.73 -16.81
N ALA A 240 -14.01 -3.63 -16.03
CA ALA A 240 -12.78 -3.39 -15.29
C ALA A 240 -11.84 -4.60 -15.35
N THR A 241 -10.55 -4.30 -15.47
CA THR A 241 -9.45 -5.22 -15.22
C THR A 241 -8.55 -4.59 -14.17
N VAL A 242 -8.20 -5.34 -13.13
CA VAL A 242 -7.26 -4.91 -12.10
C VAL A 242 -6.21 -6.00 -11.90
N ASN A 243 -4.93 -5.61 -11.99
CA ASN A 243 -3.80 -6.44 -11.62
C ASN A 243 -3.02 -5.68 -10.54
N ARG A 244 -2.75 -6.32 -9.42
CA ARG A 244 -2.04 -5.67 -8.32
C ARG A 244 -1.20 -6.64 -7.53
N GLY A 245 -0.22 -6.13 -6.83
CA GLY A 245 0.68 -6.93 -6.02
C GLY A 245 1.15 -6.23 -4.75
N GLN A 246 1.62 -7.05 -3.84
CA GLN A 246 2.30 -6.65 -2.63
C GLN A 246 3.49 -7.59 -2.43
N ASP A 247 4.70 -7.06 -2.61
CA ASP A 247 5.94 -7.76 -2.28
C ASP A 247 6.60 -7.06 -1.11
N VAL A 248 6.80 -7.77 -0.01
CA VAL A 248 7.45 -7.24 1.19
C VAL A 248 8.52 -8.22 1.68
N GLN A 249 9.73 -7.73 1.85
CA GLN A 249 10.84 -8.45 2.47
C GLN A 249 11.25 -7.73 3.74
N THR A 250 11.32 -8.46 4.84
CA THR A 250 11.71 -7.90 6.14
C THR A 250 12.81 -8.75 6.76
N LEU A 251 13.91 -8.13 7.18
CA LEU A 251 15.00 -8.74 7.93
C LEU A 251 15.09 -8.14 9.33
N GLY A 252 15.67 -8.87 10.26
CA GLY A 252 15.83 -8.46 11.65
C GLY A 252 14.56 -8.70 12.46
N GLN A 253 14.48 -8.04 13.61
CA GLN A 253 13.33 -8.14 14.52
C GLN A 253 12.52 -6.85 14.47
N PRO A 254 11.40 -6.82 13.75
CA PRO A 254 10.44 -5.74 13.84
C PRO A 254 9.75 -5.74 15.21
N VAL A 255 9.05 -4.66 15.52
CA VAL A 255 8.20 -4.58 16.72
C VAL A 255 7.04 -5.56 16.62
N PHE A 256 6.48 -5.68 15.42
CA PHE A 256 5.37 -6.60 15.15
C PHE A 256 5.87 -8.00 14.77
N PRO A 257 5.05 -9.03 14.99
CA PRO A 257 5.37 -10.38 14.57
C PRO A 257 5.74 -10.45 13.08
N THR A 258 6.72 -11.26 12.75
CA THR A 258 7.17 -11.48 11.36
C THR A 258 6.21 -12.34 10.56
N GLY A 259 5.32 -13.08 11.24
CA GLY A 259 4.52 -14.18 10.68
C GLY A 259 5.22 -15.54 10.82
N LEU A 260 6.53 -15.57 11.03
CA LEU A 260 7.28 -16.82 11.27
C LEU A 260 6.84 -17.53 12.56
N GLU A 261 6.35 -16.80 13.54
CA GLU A 261 5.91 -17.30 14.83
C GLU A 261 4.78 -18.32 14.72
N ALA A 262 3.89 -18.16 13.71
CA ALA A 262 2.83 -19.12 13.45
C ALA A 262 3.38 -20.51 13.10
N PHE A 263 4.53 -20.57 12.45
CA PHE A 263 5.19 -21.82 12.07
C PHE A 263 5.99 -22.44 13.22
N ALA A 264 6.34 -21.65 14.25
CA ALA A 264 7.05 -22.16 15.44
C ALA A 264 6.22 -23.19 16.22
N ALA A 265 4.89 -23.07 16.19
CA ALA A 265 3.96 -24.00 16.84
C ALA A 265 3.77 -25.30 16.03
N ALA A 266 4.10 -25.31 14.74
CA ALA A 266 3.99 -26.49 13.90
C ALA A 266 5.21 -27.39 14.07
N ASN A 267 5.04 -28.56 14.67
CA ASN A 267 6.13 -29.50 14.99
C ASN A 267 7.07 -29.87 13.82
N ALA A 268 6.59 -29.71 12.58
CA ALA A 268 7.34 -30.04 11.37
C ALA A 268 8.35 -28.96 10.94
N VAL A 269 8.18 -27.71 11.38
CA VAL A 269 8.96 -26.57 10.92
C VAL A 269 9.92 -26.04 11.98
N HIS A 270 9.78 -26.49 13.22
CA HIS A 270 10.55 -25.99 14.36
C HIS A 270 12.07 -26.04 14.16
N SER A 271 12.58 -26.97 13.35
CA SER A 271 14.00 -27.08 13.03
C SER A 271 14.49 -26.07 11.99
N LEU A 272 13.59 -25.44 11.22
CA LEU A 272 13.93 -24.50 10.15
C LEU A 272 13.94 -23.04 10.63
N LEU A 273 13.05 -22.68 11.56
CA LEU A 273 12.88 -21.31 12.03
C LEU A 273 14.14 -20.64 12.57
N PRO A 274 15.02 -21.32 13.34
CA PRO A 274 16.26 -20.69 13.82
C PRO A 274 17.22 -20.29 12.71
N SER A 275 17.03 -20.79 11.48
CA SER A 275 17.88 -20.46 10.35
C SER A 275 17.43 -19.21 9.59
N PHE A 276 16.22 -18.71 9.81
CA PHE A 276 15.71 -17.51 9.15
C PHE A 276 16.02 -16.25 9.94
N GLU A 277 16.42 -15.21 9.23
CA GLU A 277 16.72 -13.88 9.75
C GLU A 277 15.59 -12.89 9.46
N GLY A 278 14.61 -13.32 8.67
CA GLY A 278 13.45 -12.53 8.28
C GLY A 278 12.45 -13.33 7.44
N ALA A 279 11.50 -12.64 6.88
CA ALA A 279 10.42 -13.19 6.07
C ALA A 279 10.14 -12.35 4.84
N SER A 280 9.56 -12.98 3.80
CA SER A 280 8.94 -12.30 2.67
C SER A 280 7.49 -12.72 2.52
N LEU A 281 6.66 -11.75 2.14
CA LEU A 281 5.30 -11.95 1.69
C LEU A 281 5.21 -11.43 0.25
N SER A 282 4.75 -12.27 -0.66
CA SER A 282 4.41 -11.90 -2.03
C SER A 282 2.94 -12.26 -2.24
N THR A 283 2.14 -11.28 -2.65
CA THR A 283 0.74 -11.49 -2.99
C THR A 283 0.46 -10.82 -4.33
N THR A 284 -0.12 -11.54 -5.27
CA THR A 284 -0.67 -11.00 -6.50
C THR A 284 -2.17 -11.19 -6.53
N GLN A 285 -2.88 -10.27 -7.16
CA GLN A 285 -4.32 -10.35 -7.34
C GLN A 285 -4.68 -9.80 -8.71
N ASP A 286 -5.30 -10.65 -9.52
CA ASP A 286 -5.73 -10.38 -10.87
C ASP A 286 -7.24 -10.56 -10.98
N GLY A 287 -7.93 -9.61 -11.58
CA GLY A 287 -9.38 -9.68 -11.69
C GLY A 287 -9.93 -8.95 -12.91
N THR A 288 -11.05 -9.46 -13.39
CA THR A 288 -11.90 -8.79 -14.38
C THR A 288 -13.33 -8.78 -13.89
N ALA A 289 -14.03 -7.67 -14.08
CA ALA A 289 -15.42 -7.59 -13.67
C ALA A 289 -16.24 -6.65 -14.55
N THR A 290 -17.55 -6.88 -14.51
CA THR A 290 -18.55 -6.03 -15.16
C THR A 290 -19.54 -5.56 -14.11
N TYR A 291 -19.91 -4.31 -14.19
CA TYR A 291 -21.00 -3.71 -13.44
C TYR A 291 -22.01 -3.14 -14.42
N VAL A 292 -23.27 -3.45 -14.22
CA VAL A 292 -24.39 -2.91 -15.03
C VAL A 292 -25.41 -2.32 -14.09
N ALA A 293 -25.69 -1.03 -14.24
CA ALA A 293 -26.75 -0.34 -13.54
C ALA A 293 -27.84 0.08 -14.54
N ASN A 294 -29.08 -0.22 -14.20
CA ASN A 294 -30.24 0.34 -14.92
C ASN A 294 -30.70 1.59 -14.18
N THR A 295 -30.57 2.73 -14.85
CA THR A 295 -30.87 4.06 -14.27
C THR A 295 -32.36 4.28 -14.05
N THR A 296 -33.21 3.59 -14.81
CA THR A 296 -34.67 3.71 -14.71
C THR A 296 -35.25 2.87 -13.57
N SER A 297 -34.77 1.64 -13.38
CA SER A 297 -35.25 0.72 -12.34
C SER A 297 -34.49 0.79 -11.03
N ASN A 298 -33.41 1.59 -10.93
CA ASN A 298 -32.48 1.62 -9.80
C ASN A 298 -31.90 0.25 -9.43
N ALA A 299 -31.80 -0.66 -10.38
CA ALA A 299 -31.23 -1.98 -10.17
C ALA A 299 -29.80 -2.03 -10.72
N ALA A 300 -28.92 -2.71 -9.98
CA ALA A 300 -27.56 -2.93 -10.42
C ALA A 300 -27.12 -4.37 -10.17
N ILE A 301 -26.30 -4.88 -11.05
CA ILE A 301 -25.65 -6.19 -10.93
C ILE A 301 -24.14 -6.04 -11.17
N SER A 302 -23.35 -6.81 -10.43
CA SER A 302 -21.92 -6.90 -10.67
C SER A 302 -21.47 -8.35 -10.61
N PHE A 303 -20.67 -8.76 -11.58
CA PHE A 303 -20.11 -10.10 -11.69
C PHE A 303 -18.69 -10.02 -12.22
N GLY A 304 -17.88 -11.03 -11.93
CA GLY A 304 -16.49 -11.02 -12.33
C GLY A 304 -15.72 -12.25 -11.90
N THR A 305 -14.45 -12.26 -12.21
CA THR A 305 -13.49 -13.29 -11.81
C THR A 305 -12.34 -12.63 -11.05
N THR A 306 -11.81 -13.34 -10.06
CA THR A 306 -10.63 -12.91 -9.31
C THR A 306 -9.76 -14.12 -9.04
N GLU A 307 -8.47 -13.96 -9.27
CA GLU A 307 -7.41 -14.91 -8.94
C GLU A 307 -6.45 -14.23 -7.94
N GLN A 308 -6.03 -14.97 -6.93
CA GLN A 308 -5.07 -14.48 -5.94
C GLN A 308 -4.05 -15.56 -5.64
N ASP A 309 -2.78 -15.19 -5.74
CA ASP A 309 -1.64 -15.98 -5.27
C ASP A 309 -0.97 -15.30 -4.09
N MET A 310 -0.69 -16.07 -3.04
CA MET A 310 0.03 -15.58 -1.87
C MET A 310 1.12 -16.57 -1.48
N THR A 311 2.36 -16.09 -1.40
CA THR A 311 3.52 -16.87 -0.94
C THR A 311 4.16 -16.21 0.26
N PHE A 312 4.35 -16.97 1.34
CA PHE A 312 5.11 -16.56 2.51
C PHE A 312 6.37 -17.42 2.64
N SER A 313 7.52 -16.77 2.76
CA SER A 313 8.82 -17.45 2.78
C SER A 313 9.72 -16.94 3.91
N GLY A 314 10.55 -17.82 4.45
CA GLY A 314 11.63 -17.44 5.35
C GLY A 314 12.85 -16.91 4.57
N LEU A 315 13.45 -15.82 5.02
CA LEU A 315 14.62 -15.19 4.43
C LEU A 315 15.87 -15.39 5.27
N LYS A 316 17.01 -15.40 4.60
CA LYS A 316 18.34 -15.41 5.23
C LYS A 316 19.25 -14.43 4.49
N SER A 317 19.94 -13.57 5.24
CA SER A 317 20.98 -12.71 4.66
C SER A 317 22.13 -13.54 4.11
N THR A 318 22.62 -13.17 2.93
CA THR A 318 23.80 -13.81 2.35
C THR A 318 25.10 -13.31 2.97
N GLY A 319 25.08 -12.19 3.67
CA GLY A 319 26.27 -11.48 4.14
C GLY A 319 27.15 -10.87 3.03
N LEU A 320 26.72 -10.96 1.76
CA LEU A 320 27.54 -10.61 0.60
C LEU A 320 27.37 -9.17 0.10
N GLY A 321 26.68 -8.32 0.84
CA GLY A 321 26.52 -6.92 0.47
C GLY A 321 25.10 -6.38 0.68
N ILE A 322 24.87 -5.20 0.11
CA ILE A 322 23.59 -4.50 0.12
C ILE A 322 23.25 -4.09 -1.32
N ASN A 323 21.96 -3.97 -1.62
CA ASN A 323 21.53 -3.40 -2.90
C ASN A 323 21.76 -1.88 -2.95
N ALA A 324 21.44 -1.25 -4.09
CA ALA A 324 21.62 0.19 -4.28
C ALA A 324 20.83 1.06 -3.28
N GLN A 325 19.74 0.53 -2.71
CA GLN A 325 18.87 1.18 -1.72
C GLN A 325 19.30 0.89 -0.28
N GLY A 326 20.30 0.03 -0.08
CA GLY A 326 20.84 -0.30 1.24
C GLY A 326 20.23 -1.54 1.90
N PHE A 327 19.32 -2.25 1.23
CA PHE A 327 18.76 -3.50 1.73
C PHE A 327 19.81 -4.62 1.64
N PRO A 328 20.00 -5.44 2.70
CA PRO A 328 20.94 -6.56 2.66
C PRO A 328 20.56 -7.57 1.57
N SER A 329 21.56 -8.14 0.91
CA SER A 329 21.36 -9.22 -0.03
C SER A 329 20.84 -10.47 0.68
N VAL A 330 19.77 -11.06 0.18
CA VAL A 330 19.14 -12.25 0.75
C VAL A 330 19.24 -13.45 -0.20
N ASN A 331 19.24 -14.66 0.34
CA ASN A 331 19.02 -15.86 -0.44
C ASN A 331 17.59 -15.87 -1.00
N ALA A 332 17.35 -16.67 -2.05
CA ALA A 332 16.00 -17.01 -2.44
C ALA A 332 15.24 -17.54 -1.23
N GLY A 333 14.03 -17.02 -1.01
CA GLY A 333 13.22 -17.41 0.13
C GLY A 333 12.92 -18.92 0.16
N SER A 334 12.86 -19.48 1.35
CA SER A 334 12.34 -20.83 1.54
C SER A 334 10.84 -20.74 1.73
N GLU A 335 10.05 -21.21 0.79
CA GLU A 335 8.59 -21.20 0.88
C GLU A 335 8.12 -21.98 2.11
N LEU A 336 7.31 -21.33 2.93
CA LEU A 336 6.70 -21.88 4.13
C LEU A 336 5.20 -22.08 3.96
N PHE A 337 4.56 -21.19 3.22
CA PHE A 337 3.14 -21.24 2.90
C PHE A 337 2.91 -20.68 1.51
N HIS A 338 2.02 -21.32 0.78
CA HIS A 338 1.49 -20.82 -0.49
C HIS A 338 -0.01 -21.06 -0.54
N ARG A 339 -0.75 -20.08 -1.06
CA ARG A 339 -2.17 -20.21 -1.35
C ARG A 339 -2.45 -19.68 -2.73
N HIS A 340 -3.17 -20.46 -3.52
CA HIS A 340 -3.79 -20.05 -4.76
C HIS A 340 -5.30 -20.14 -4.63
N ALA A 341 -6.01 -19.07 -4.96
CA ALA A 341 -7.47 -19.04 -4.89
C ALA A 341 -8.04 -18.35 -6.12
N THR A 342 -9.07 -18.94 -6.71
CA THR A 342 -9.84 -18.35 -7.81
C THR A 342 -11.31 -18.30 -7.47
N ALA A 343 -11.97 -17.21 -7.92
CA ALA A 343 -13.37 -17.02 -7.76
C ALA A 343 -14.02 -16.55 -9.07
N SER A 344 -15.25 -16.95 -9.29
CA SER A 344 -16.05 -16.50 -10.42
C SER A 344 -17.49 -16.25 -9.98
N ASN A 345 -18.00 -15.07 -10.32
CA ASN A 345 -19.40 -14.67 -10.08
C ASN A 345 -19.88 -14.93 -8.63
N GLY A 346 -19.04 -14.58 -7.66
CA GLY A 346 -19.36 -14.71 -6.23
C GLY A 346 -19.15 -16.10 -5.64
N THR A 347 -18.56 -17.03 -6.38
CA THR A 347 -18.29 -18.41 -5.92
C THR A 347 -16.79 -18.70 -6.03
N VAL A 348 -16.19 -19.23 -4.96
CA VAL A 348 -14.84 -19.79 -5.01
C VAL A 348 -14.89 -21.06 -5.84
N ILE A 349 -14.07 -21.12 -6.89
CA ILE A 349 -13.98 -22.27 -7.80
C ILE A 349 -12.71 -23.09 -7.54
N GLU A 350 -11.68 -22.47 -6.99
CA GLU A 350 -10.44 -23.12 -6.59
C GLU A 350 -9.88 -22.44 -5.33
N ASP A 351 -9.37 -23.23 -4.40
CA ASP A 351 -8.67 -22.75 -3.20
C ASP A 351 -7.68 -23.84 -2.77
N GLU A 352 -6.43 -23.66 -3.13
CA GLU A 352 -5.36 -24.59 -2.83
C GLU A 352 -4.37 -23.97 -1.86
N GLU A 353 -4.09 -24.68 -0.77
CA GLU A 353 -3.11 -24.27 0.22
C GLU A 353 -2.00 -25.30 0.33
N THR A 354 -0.77 -24.84 0.39
CA THR A 354 0.40 -25.64 0.69
C THR A 354 1.13 -25.08 1.90
N LEU A 355 1.29 -25.89 2.92
CA LEU A 355 2.15 -25.58 4.05
C LEU A 355 3.41 -26.43 3.94
N VAL A 356 4.57 -25.90 4.29
CA VAL A 356 5.82 -26.64 4.28
C VAL A 356 5.66 -28.01 4.97
N ASN A 357 5.96 -29.09 4.23
CA ASN A 357 5.78 -30.51 4.63
C ASN A 357 4.34 -30.99 4.86
N ALA A 358 3.31 -30.21 4.51
CA ALA A 358 1.92 -30.67 4.55
C ALA A 358 1.13 -30.05 3.40
N ARG A 359 0.39 -30.83 2.66
CA ARG A 359 -0.63 -30.33 1.74
C ARG A 359 -1.93 -30.21 2.53
N ILE A 360 -2.39 -29.02 2.78
CA ILE A 360 -3.63 -28.75 3.51
C ILE A 360 -4.76 -28.60 2.50
N GLY A 361 -5.27 -29.68 2.01
CA GLY A 361 -6.59 -29.85 1.40
C GLY A 361 -7.01 -28.90 0.28
N HIS A 362 -7.70 -29.46 -0.71
CA HIS A 362 -8.49 -28.71 -1.66
C HIS A 362 -9.86 -28.41 -1.02
N HIS A 363 -10.19 -27.16 -0.81
CA HIS A 363 -11.55 -26.74 -0.55
C HIS A 363 -12.24 -26.39 -1.87
N HIS A 364 -12.83 -27.40 -2.52
CA HIS A 364 -13.89 -27.10 -3.47
C HIS A 364 -15.08 -26.60 -2.65
N GLY A 365 -15.35 -25.30 -2.68
CA GLY A 365 -16.59 -24.77 -2.12
C GLY A 365 -17.77 -25.51 -2.76
N PRO A 366 -18.87 -25.79 -2.02
CA PRO A 366 -20.06 -26.33 -2.64
C PRO A 366 -20.46 -25.39 -3.77
N ALA A 367 -20.82 -25.96 -4.93
CA ALA A 367 -21.39 -25.22 -6.04
C ALA A 367 -22.69 -24.54 -5.52
N GLY A 368 -22.51 -23.39 -4.89
CA GLY A 368 -23.59 -22.52 -4.46
C GLY A 368 -24.17 -21.88 -5.70
N ASN A 369 -25.48 -21.91 -5.85
CA ASN A 369 -26.16 -21.13 -6.85
C ASN A 369 -25.62 -19.71 -6.81
N ALA A 370 -25.13 -19.21 -7.95
CA ALA A 370 -24.67 -17.83 -8.09
C ALA A 370 -25.83 -16.92 -7.60
N ALA A 371 -25.68 -16.43 -6.36
CA ALA A 371 -26.60 -15.46 -5.85
C ALA A 371 -26.32 -14.17 -6.60
N SER A 372 -27.19 -13.79 -7.50
CA SER A 372 -27.20 -12.46 -8.06
C SER A 372 -27.46 -11.49 -6.91
N PHE A 373 -26.41 -10.87 -6.40
CA PHE A 373 -26.58 -9.80 -5.42
C PHE A 373 -27.03 -8.57 -6.18
N ALA A 374 -28.35 -8.36 -6.27
CA ALA A 374 -28.90 -7.07 -6.60
C ALA A 374 -28.48 -6.11 -5.49
N LEU A 375 -27.59 -5.20 -5.78
CA LEU A 375 -27.34 -4.06 -4.91
C LEU A 375 -28.43 -3.04 -5.25
N ASP A 376 -29.27 -2.72 -4.26
CA ASP A 376 -30.14 -1.56 -4.38
C ASP A 376 -29.27 -0.33 -4.68
N ALA A 377 -29.40 0.20 -5.88
CA ALA A 377 -28.74 1.45 -6.27
C ALA A 377 -29.32 2.54 -5.38
N THR A 378 -28.54 3.08 -4.48
CA THR A 378 -28.96 4.20 -3.64
C THR A 378 -29.15 5.42 -4.56
N PRO A 379 -30.34 6.08 -4.55
CA PRO A 379 -30.54 7.27 -5.35
C PRO A 379 -29.47 8.32 -5.06
N GLY A 380 -28.83 8.86 -6.10
CA GLY A 380 -27.80 9.89 -5.95
C GLY A 380 -26.34 9.42 -6.10
N ARG A 381 -26.09 8.13 -6.30
CA ARG A 381 -24.76 7.63 -6.65
C ARG A 381 -24.68 7.21 -8.13
N GLY A 382 -24.80 8.18 -9.02
CA GLY A 382 -24.53 8.02 -10.44
C GLY A 382 -23.03 7.88 -10.74
N LYS A 383 -22.57 8.40 -11.86
CA LYS A 383 -21.15 8.41 -12.28
C LYS A 383 -20.15 8.73 -11.15
N GLN A 384 -20.52 9.59 -10.19
CA GLN A 384 -19.68 9.93 -9.04
C GLN A 384 -19.41 8.75 -8.12
N GLY A 385 -20.36 7.85 -7.90
CA GLY A 385 -20.20 6.74 -6.96
C GLY A 385 -19.21 5.67 -7.42
N VAL A 386 -19.07 5.46 -8.72
CA VAL A 386 -18.20 4.40 -9.26
C VAL A 386 -16.78 4.91 -9.50
N LYS A 387 -16.61 6.13 -9.99
CA LYS A 387 -15.28 6.72 -10.22
C LYS A 387 -14.63 7.31 -8.97
N GLY A 388 -15.42 7.79 -7.99
CA GLY A 388 -14.92 8.23 -6.69
C GLY A 388 -14.51 7.10 -5.73
N MET A 389 -14.85 5.84 -6.04
CA MET A 389 -14.56 4.70 -5.18
C MET A 389 -13.07 4.28 -5.16
N GLN A 390 -12.25 4.80 -6.07
CA GLN A 390 -10.81 4.52 -6.03
C GLN A 390 -10.10 5.04 -4.77
N GLN A 391 -10.78 5.85 -3.94
CA GLN A 391 -10.19 6.45 -2.74
C GLN A 391 -11.16 6.59 -1.54
N GLN A 392 -12.30 5.93 -1.52
CA GLN A 392 -13.16 6.00 -0.33
C GLN A 392 -12.57 5.17 0.80
N ILE A 393 -11.93 5.85 1.74
CA ILE A 393 -11.77 5.40 3.11
C ILE A 393 -13.17 5.41 3.75
N PRO A 394 -13.62 4.35 4.43
CA PRO A 394 -14.93 4.33 5.05
C PRO A 394 -15.00 5.37 6.16
N GLY A 395 -15.64 6.48 5.86
CA GLY A 395 -16.07 7.49 6.81
C GLY A 395 -17.58 7.55 6.81
N ARG A 396 -18.21 6.56 7.40
CA ARG A 396 -19.45 6.45 8.16
C ARG A 396 -19.98 5.06 8.15
#